data_2ee1a76ee7169e9a9a780356851cabef
#
_entry.id   2ee1a76ee7169e9a9a780356851cabef
#
_cell.length_a   1.000
_cell.length_b   1.000
_cell.length_c   1.000
_cell.angle_alpha   90.00
_cell.angle_beta   90.00
_cell.angle_gamma   90.00
#
_symmetry.space_group_name_H-M   'P 1'
#
loop_
_entity.id
_entity.type
_entity.pdbx_description
1 polymer ?
#
loop_
_entity_poly.entity_id
_entity_poly.type
_entity_poly.pdbx_seq_one_letter_code
_entity_poly.pdbx_strand_id
1 'polypeptide(L)'
;RTNHRSRIPALISMERVAAISFYRIFITGNRGRDVIPMLKLKDELSAYDYIGHFHTKKSPEYPYWVGDSWRNELFSMLIQPADNIIANLERDDRLGLVIADIPSFFRYTKIVDPWNENRFAEGMNDLWERMDLGRDIDFDKMNTFIMSYGTFIWFKYDALKPLFDLDLQDE
;
A
#
# COMPACT_ATOMS: atom_id res chain seq x y z
N ARG A 1 11.32 26.61 -8.67
CA ARG A 1 12.00 26.22 -7.39
C ARG A 1 10.93 26.06 -6.35
N THR A 2 10.40 24.86 -6.19
CA THR A 2 9.42 24.51 -5.19
C THR A 2 10.12 24.26 -3.86
N ASN A 3 9.69 24.95 -2.85
CA ASN A 3 10.26 25.03 -1.52
C ASN A 3 10.21 23.66 -0.80
N HIS A 4 11.30 22.91 -0.82
CA HIS A 4 11.43 21.60 -0.15
C HIS A 4 11.48 21.69 1.40
N ARG A 5 11.51 22.88 1.99
CA ARG A 5 11.67 23.08 3.44
C ARG A 5 10.40 22.84 4.28
N SER A 6 9.22 22.75 3.68
CA SER A 6 7.97 22.63 4.45
C SER A 6 7.56 21.19 4.82
N ARG A 7 8.28 20.17 4.35
CA ARG A 7 7.95 18.75 4.63
C ARG A 7 8.72 18.15 5.82
N ILE A 8 9.82 18.75 6.23
CA ILE A 8 10.66 18.26 7.32
C ILE A 8 9.97 18.33 8.71
N PRO A 9 9.16 19.36 9.06
CA PRO A 9 8.52 19.41 10.37
C PRO A 9 7.51 18.29 10.65
N ALA A 10 6.87 17.74 9.60
CA ALA A 10 5.92 16.62 9.75
C ALA A 10 6.63 15.30 10.08
N LEU A 11 7.79 15.05 9.50
CA LEU A 11 8.64 13.90 9.83
C LEU A 11 9.14 13.96 11.27
N ILE A 12 9.61 15.12 11.72
CA ILE A 12 10.09 15.32 13.11
C ILE A 12 8.96 15.11 14.14
N SER A 13 7.69 15.40 13.79
CA SER A 13 6.57 15.13 14.68
C SER A 13 6.22 13.63 14.77
N MET A 14 6.50 12.85 13.75
CA MET A 14 6.33 11.38 13.76
C MET A 14 7.42 10.70 14.62
N GLU A 15 8.63 11.21 14.63
CA GLU A 15 9.73 10.72 15.50
C GLU A 15 9.39 10.76 16.99
N ARG A 16 8.46 11.63 17.40
CA ARG A 16 8.05 11.75 18.81
C ARG A 16 7.00 10.73 19.24
N VAL A 17 6.38 10.03 18.29
CA VAL A 17 5.24 9.14 18.54
C VAL A 17 5.62 7.66 18.42
N ALA A 18 6.67 7.34 17.66
CA ALA A 18 7.15 5.98 17.48
C ALA A 18 8.60 5.84 17.95
N ALA A 19 8.96 4.69 18.49
CA ALA A 19 10.34 4.33 18.77
C ALA A 19 11.08 4.07 17.46
N ILE A 20 11.32 5.13 16.68
CA ILE A 20 12.03 5.05 15.40
C ILE A 20 13.52 4.92 15.71
N SER A 21 14.10 3.76 15.41
CA SER A 21 15.52 3.50 15.62
C SER A 21 16.41 4.27 14.65
N PHE A 22 15.95 4.45 13.42
CA PHE A 22 16.61 5.25 12.38
C PHE A 22 15.62 5.60 11.26
N TYR A 23 15.97 6.59 10.44
CA TYR A 23 15.22 6.91 9.23
C TYR A 23 16.17 7.17 8.05
N ARG A 24 15.67 6.94 6.84
CA ARG A 24 16.33 7.29 5.59
C ARG A 24 15.35 8.05 4.71
N ILE A 25 15.84 8.99 3.92
CA ILE A 25 15.04 9.77 2.97
C ILE A 25 15.52 9.43 1.57
N PHE A 26 14.61 8.93 0.75
CA PHE A 26 14.84 8.66 -0.66
C PHE A 26 14.04 9.65 -1.50
N ILE A 27 14.69 10.22 -2.52
CA ILE A 27 14.05 11.13 -3.47
C ILE A 27 13.77 10.32 -4.73
N THR A 28 12.48 10.11 -5.03
CA THR A 28 12.02 9.36 -6.19
C THR A 28 11.28 10.27 -7.17
N GLY A 29 11.17 9.84 -8.41
CA GLY A 29 10.28 10.49 -9.38
C GLY A 29 8.81 10.38 -8.97
N ASN A 30 7.93 11.10 -9.66
CA ASN A 30 6.49 11.11 -9.38
C ASN A 30 5.69 10.19 -10.33
N ARG A 31 6.32 9.17 -10.88
CA ARG A 31 5.65 8.15 -11.71
C ARG A 31 5.16 7.00 -10.84
N GLY A 32 4.01 6.42 -11.19
CA GLY A 32 3.45 5.25 -10.49
C GLY A 32 2.94 5.54 -9.08
N ARG A 33 2.64 6.81 -8.77
CA ARG A 33 2.11 7.27 -7.48
C ARG A 33 2.99 6.84 -6.30
N ASP A 34 2.44 6.10 -5.34
CA ASP A 34 3.12 5.60 -4.14
C ASP A 34 3.70 4.18 -4.32
N VAL A 35 3.23 3.42 -5.31
CA VAL A 35 3.65 2.03 -5.54
C VAL A 35 5.06 1.96 -6.16
N ILE A 36 5.30 2.66 -7.27
CA ILE A 36 6.62 2.64 -7.92
C ILE A 36 7.74 3.14 -6.99
N PRO A 37 7.58 4.23 -6.22
CA PRO A 37 8.55 4.60 -5.20
C PRO A 37 8.87 3.49 -4.19
N MET A 38 7.87 2.70 -3.77
CA MET A 38 8.09 1.55 -2.89
C MET A 38 8.89 0.46 -3.60
N LEU A 39 8.53 0.10 -4.83
CA LEU A 39 9.23 -0.93 -5.60
C LEU A 39 10.70 -0.57 -5.88
N LYS A 40 11.00 0.71 -6.06
CA LYS A 40 12.37 1.22 -6.20
C LYS A 40 13.27 1.02 -4.98
N LEU A 41 12.69 0.73 -3.84
CA LEU A 41 13.43 0.45 -2.60
C LEU A 41 13.63 -1.05 -2.38
N LYS A 42 13.55 -1.88 -3.42
CA LYS A 42 13.70 -3.33 -3.36
C LYS A 42 14.92 -3.77 -2.53
N ASP A 43 16.08 -3.21 -2.82
CA ASP A 43 17.34 -3.60 -2.18
C ASP A 43 17.34 -3.25 -0.69
N GLU A 44 16.81 -2.09 -0.31
CA GLU A 44 16.69 -1.68 1.08
C GLU A 44 15.63 -2.48 1.82
N LEU A 45 14.49 -2.72 1.19
CA LEU A 45 13.37 -3.43 1.81
C LEU A 45 13.65 -4.92 1.99
N SER A 46 14.47 -5.52 1.13
CA SER A 46 14.86 -6.92 1.22
C SER A 46 15.61 -7.30 2.51
N ALA A 47 16.11 -6.31 3.25
CA ALA A 47 16.75 -6.50 4.55
C ALA A 47 15.76 -6.69 5.72
N TYR A 48 14.44 -6.59 5.46
CA TYR A 48 13.39 -6.62 6.49
C TYR A 48 12.35 -7.68 6.17
N ASP A 49 11.93 -8.43 7.19
CA ASP A 49 10.90 -9.47 7.06
C ASP A 49 9.49 -8.87 6.93
N TYR A 50 9.19 -7.80 7.69
CA TYR A 50 7.88 -7.16 7.76
C TYR A 50 7.99 -5.70 7.38
N ILE A 51 7.11 -5.28 6.47
CA ILE A 51 7.11 -3.94 5.90
C ILE A 51 5.72 -3.32 6.01
N GLY A 52 5.65 -2.11 6.54
CA GLY A 52 4.45 -1.29 6.50
C GLY A 52 4.58 -0.22 5.43
N HIS A 53 3.69 -0.22 4.44
CA HIS A 53 3.63 0.82 3.41
C HIS A 53 2.49 1.79 3.70
N PHE A 54 2.84 3.06 3.93
CA PHE A 54 1.91 4.14 4.26
C PHE A 54 2.33 5.41 3.53
N HIS A 55 1.34 6.24 3.19
CA HIS A 55 1.61 7.51 2.52
C HIS A 55 0.66 8.62 2.99
N THR A 56 0.97 9.87 2.65
CA THR A 56 0.08 11.00 2.92
C THR A 56 -1.08 10.97 1.93
N LYS A 57 -2.27 10.55 2.39
CA LYS A 57 -3.46 10.50 1.55
C LYS A 57 -3.99 11.90 1.28
N LYS A 58 -3.99 12.29 0.02
CA LYS A 58 -4.72 13.45 -0.49
C LYS A 58 -5.67 12.97 -1.58
N SER A 59 -6.93 13.35 -1.48
CA SER A 59 -7.97 13.00 -2.45
C SER A 59 -8.58 14.30 -2.97
N PRO A 60 -7.89 15.01 -3.89
CA PRO A 60 -8.32 16.33 -4.36
C PRO A 60 -9.66 16.29 -5.12
N GLU A 61 -10.05 15.11 -5.58
CA GLU A 61 -11.32 14.83 -6.25
C GLU A 61 -12.53 14.79 -5.30
N TYR A 62 -12.28 14.75 -3.97
CA TYR A 62 -13.31 14.72 -2.94
C TYR A 62 -13.20 15.95 -2.01
N PRO A 63 -14.25 16.30 -1.26
CA PRO A 63 -14.16 17.27 -0.18
C PRO A 63 -13.01 16.91 0.79
N TYR A 64 -12.29 17.90 1.31
CA TYR A 64 -11.08 17.72 2.12
C TYR A 64 -11.27 16.76 3.31
N TRP A 65 -12.44 16.78 3.94
CA TRP A 65 -12.76 15.95 5.10
C TRP A 65 -12.85 14.45 4.76
N VAL A 66 -13.14 14.11 3.49
CA VAL A 66 -13.18 12.71 3.04
C VAL A 66 -11.79 12.10 3.08
N GLY A 67 -10.80 12.80 2.54
CA GLY A 67 -9.41 12.33 2.55
C GLY A 67 -8.85 12.20 3.98
N ASP A 68 -9.21 13.13 4.86
CA ASP A 68 -8.79 13.09 6.26
C ASP A 68 -9.47 11.96 7.04
N SER A 69 -10.78 11.78 6.88
CA SER A 69 -11.52 10.66 7.49
C SER A 69 -10.96 9.33 7.02
N TRP A 70 -10.82 9.17 5.72
CA TRP A 70 -10.26 7.95 5.12
C TRP A 70 -8.87 7.62 5.68
N ARG A 71 -7.96 8.60 5.68
CA ARG A 71 -6.61 8.42 6.24
C ARG A 71 -6.65 8.02 7.71
N ASN A 72 -7.48 8.68 8.51
CA ASN A 72 -7.59 8.41 9.95
C ASN A 72 -8.12 6.99 10.21
N GLU A 73 -9.10 6.52 9.42
CA GLU A 73 -9.58 5.14 9.50
C GLU A 73 -8.48 4.14 9.15
N LEU A 74 -7.73 4.37 8.05
CA LEU A 74 -6.61 3.51 7.67
C LEU A 74 -5.54 3.46 8.77
N PHE A 75 -5.23 4.59 9.39
CA PHE A 75 -4.28 4.64 10.51
C PHE A 75 -4.79 3.89 11.73
N SER A 76 -6.08 3.99 12.05
CA SER A 76 -6.66 3.26 13.18
C SER A 76 -6.67 1.74 12.94
N MET A 77 -6.86 1.30 11.69
CA MET A 77 -6.88 -0.12 11.34
C MET A 77 -5.49 -0.74 11.19
N LEU A 78 -4.49 0.02 10.75
CA LEU A 78 -3.20 -0.52 10.35
C LEU A 78 -2.00 -0.01 11.14
N ILE A 79 -2.04 1.21 11.67
CA ILE A 79 -0.90 1.75 12.44
C ILE A 79 -1.10 1.53 13.94
N GLN A 80 -2.27 1.82 14.46
CA GLN A 80 -2.52 1.64 15.90
C GLN A 80 -2.33 0.18 16.36
N PRO A 81 -2.82 -0.87 15.63
CA PRO A 81 -2.60 -2.27 15.99
C PRO A 81 -1.31 -2.87 15.39
N ALA A 82 -0.31 -2.09 15.02
CA ALA A 82 0.89 -2.57 14.31
C ALA A 82 1.56 -3.78 14.99
N ASP A 83 1.74 -3.74 16.30
CA ASP A 83 2.35 -4.84 17.06
C ASP A 83 1.54 -6.14 16.92
N ASN A 84 0.20 -6.05 16.97
CA ASN A 84 -0.67 -7.19 16.79
C ASN A 84 -0.65 -7.72 15.35
N ILE A 85 -0.52 -6.83 14.37
CA ILE A 85 -0.41 -7.21 12.96
C ILE A 85 0.90 -7.97 12.73
N ILE A 86 2.01 -7.45 13.23
CA ILE A 86 3.32 -8.09 13.12
C ILE A 86 3.30 -9.45 13.81
N ALA A 87 2.78 -9.55 15.04
CA ALA A 87 2.65 -10.82 15.75
C ALA A 87 1.79 -11.86 14.99
N ASN A 88 0.77 -11.43 14.26
CA ASN A 88 -0.02 -12.33 13.42
C ASN A 88 0.75 -12.76 12.16
N LEU A 89 1.47 -11.84 11.52
CA LEU A 89 2.34 -12.16 10.41
C LEU A 89 3.43 -13.17 10.83
N GLU A 90 4.01 -13.02 12.01
CA GLU A 90 4.99 -13.97 12.57
C GLU A 90 4.40 -15.35 12.79
N ARG A 91 3.19 -15.41 13.36
CA ARG A 91 2.56 -16.66 13.81
C ARG A 91 2.00 -17.52 12.68
N ASP A 92 1.50 -16.89 11.60
CA ASP A 92 0.88 -17.61 10.46
C ASP A 92 1.72 -17.44 9.20
N ASP A 93 2.42 -18.51 8.79
CA ASP A 93 3.26 -18.51 7.59
C ASP A 93 2.48 -18.31 6.30
N ARG A 94 1.17 -18.57 6.31
CA ARG A 94 0.30 -18.35 5.15
C ARG A 94 -0.19 -16.92 5.03
N LEU A 95 -0.05 -16.13 6.11
CA LEU A 95 -0.42 -14.71 6.10
C LEU A 95 0.75 -13.90 5.54
N GLY A 96 0.63 -13.44 4.30
CA GLY A 96 1.66 -12.65 3.63
C GLY A 96 1.34 -11.16 3.53
N LEU A 97 0.04 -10.79 3.62
CA LEU A 97 -0.43 -9.43 3.40
C LEU A 97 -1.59 -9.11 4.35
N VAL A 98 -1.57 -7.91 4.93
CA VAL A 98 -2.67 -7.35 5.73
C VAL A 98 -3.06 -5.99 5.15
N ILE A 99 -4.33 -5.84 4.85
CA ILE A 99 -4.94 -4.61 4.33
C ILE A 99 -6.01 -4.10 5.28
N ALA A 100 -6.38 -2.84 5.14
CA ALA A 100 -7.54 -2.29 5.85
C ALA A 100 -8.85 -2.82 5.27
N ASP A 101 -9.88 -2.90 6.12
CA ASP A 101 -11.25 -3.08 5.66
C ASP A 101 -11.72 -1.82 4.89
N ILE A 102 -12.86 -1.95 4.19
CA ILE A 102 -13.45 -0.86 3.40
C ILE A 102 -13.72 0.35 4.32
N PRO A 103 -13.10 1.51 4.06
CA PRO A 103 -13.36 2.70 4.85
C PRO A 103 -14.83 3.11 4.82
N SER A 104 -15.32 3.68 5.93
CA SER A 104 -16.73 4.01 6.15
C SER A 104 -17.33 4.87 5.04
N PHE A 105 -16.57 5.83 4.52
CA PHE A 105 -17.02 6.67 3.42
C PHE A 105 -17.47 5.84 2.20
N PHE A 106 -16.66 4.87 1.76
CA PHE A 106 -17.00 4.03 0.61
C PHE A 106 -18.12 3.05 0.92
N ARG A 107 -18.15 2.50 2.13
CA ARG A 107 -19.17 1.57 2.59
C ARG A 107 -20.57 2.21 2.61
N TYR A 108 -20.68 3.44 3.12
CA TYR A 108 -21.99 4.12 3.25
C TYR A 108 -22.41 4.85 1.99
N THR A 109 -21.50 5.34 1.19
CA THR A 109 -21.84 6.05 -0.05
C THR A 109 -22.10 5.10 -1.22
N LYS A 110 -21.81 3.79 -1.06
CA LYS A 110 -21.91 2.78 -2.12
C LYS A 110 -21.12 3.14 -3.40
N ILE A 111 -20.05 3.92 -3.24
CA ILE A 111 -19.15 4.31 -4.35
C ILE A 111 -18.17 3.17 -4.69
N VAL A 112 -18.22 2.05 -4.00
CA VAL A 112 -17.54 0.84 -4.47
C VAL A 112 -18.26 0.40 -5.74
N ASP A 113 -17.72 0.81 -6.87
CA ASP A 113 -18.25 0.49 -8.18
C ASP A 113 -17.56 -0.78 -8.68
N PRO A 114 -18.25 -1.93 -8.71
CA PRO A 114 -17.69 -3.17 -9.24
C PRO A 114 -17.20 -3.04 -10.68
N TRP A 115 -17.80 -2.13 -11.44
CA TRP A 115 -17.37 -1.83 -12.81
C TRP A 115 -15.98 -1.18 -12.89
N ASN A 116 -15.58 -0.42 -11.87
CA ASN A 116 -14.25 0.14 -11.81
C ASN A 116 -13.18 -0.90 -11.50
N GLU A 117 -13.54 -1.93 -10.74
CA GLU A 117 -12.63 -3.03 -10.42
C GLU A 117 -12.36 -3.88 -11.68
N ASN A 118 -13.39 -4.19 -12.45
CA ASN A 118 -13.25 -4.97 -13.70
C ASN A 118 -12.36 -4.28 -14.75
N ARG A 119 -12.27 -2.96 -14.76
CA ARG A 119 -11.36 -2.24 -15.68
C ARG A 119 -9.88 -2.54 -15.44
N PHE A 120 -9.52 -3.09 -14.30
CA PHE A 120 -8.15 -3.48 -13.98
C PHE A 120 -7.84 -4.92 -14.36
N ALA A 121 -8.83 -5.72 -14.74
CA ALA A 121 -8.68 -7.15 -14.95
C ALA A 121 -7.61 -7.47 -16.00
N GLU A 122 -7.58 -6.75 -17.13
CA GLU A 122 -6.57 -6.94 -18.18
C GLU A 122 -5.15 -6.72 -17.65
N GLY A 123 -4.91 -5.59 -16.97
CA GLY A 123 -3.60 -5.30 -16.38
C GLY A 123 -3.24 -6.24 -15.23
N MET A 124 -4.24 -6.75 -14.49
CA MET A 124 -4.02 -7.73 -13.43
C MET A 124 -3.66 -9.10 -14.01
N ASN A 125 -4.30 -9.51 -15.13
CA ASN A 125 -3.95 -10.74 -15.84
C ASN A 125 -2.51 -10.68 -16.37
N ASP A 126 -2.12 -9.55 -17.00
CA ASP A 126 -0.74 -9.35 -17.49
C ASP A 126 0.29 -9.43 -16.33
N LEU A 127 0.05 -8.71 -15.24
CA LEU A 127 0.93 -8.77 -14.07
C LEU A 127 1.00 -10.17 -13.46
N TRP A 128 -0.14 -10.88 -13.39
CA TRP A 128 -0.20 -12.22 -12.84
C TRP A 128 0.60 -13.22 -13.68
N GLU A 129 0.45 -13.15 -15.00
CA GLU A 129 1.22 -13.96 -15.94
C GLU A 129 2.73 -13.69 -15.81
N ARG A 130 3.12 -12.42 -15.75
CA ARG A 130 4.53 -12.01 -15.60
C ARG A 130 5.15 -12.45 -14.28
N MET A 131 4.37 -12.53 -13.21
CA MET A 131 4.84 -13.02 -11.90
C MET A 131 5.06 -14.54 -11.86
N ASP A 132 4.49 -15.30 -12.81
CA ASP A 132 4.64 -16.78 -12.95
C ASP A 132 4.43 -17.54 -11.62
N LEU A 133 3.32 -17.27 -10.95
CA LEU A 133 3.05 -17.86 -9.62
C LEU A 133 2.53 -19.30 -9.67
N GLY A 134 2.53 -19.93 -10.83
CA GLY A 134 2.13 -21.34 -11.02
C GLY A 134 0.65 -21.61 -10.72
N ARG A 135 -0.20 -20.59 -10.79
CA ARG A 135 -1.66 -20.69 -10.62
C ARG A 135 -2.35 -19.92 -11.72
N ASP A 136 -3.29 -20.56 -12.39
CA ASP A 136 -4.17 -19.88 -13.33
C ASP A 136 -5.23 -19.08 -12.58
N ILE A 137 -5.18 -17.77 -12.70
CA ILE A 137 -6.22 -16.85 -12.27
C ILE A 137 -6.63 -16.01 -13.47
N ASP A 138 -7.94 -15.90 -13.68
CA ASP A 138 -8.52 -15.07 -14.74
C ASP A 138 -9.37 -13.99 -14.04
N PHE A 139 -8.83 -12.80 -13.95
CA PHE A 139 -9.48 -11.67 -13.29
C PHE A 139 -10.74 -11.20 -14.03
N ASP A 140 -10.87 -11.44 -15.33
CA ASP A 140 -12.08 -11.13 -16.08
C ASP A 140 -13.28 -11.99 -15.65
N LYS A 141 -13.02 -13.18 -15.11
CA LYS A 141 -14.06 -14.09 -14.61
C LYS A 141 -14.40 -13.87 -13.15
N MET A 142 -13.66 -13.02 -12.45
CA MET A 142 -13.94 -12.69 -11.06
C MET A 142 -15.03 -11.63 -10.98
N ASN A 143 -16.11 -11.93 -10.24
CA ASN A 143 -17.18 -10.95 -9.99
C ASN A 143 -16.74 -9.87 -9.00
N THR A 144 -15.87 -10.23 -8.08
CA THR A 144 -15.29 -9.33 -7.07
C THR A 144 -13.91 -9.81 -6.67
N PHE A 145 -13.02 -8.90 -6.36
CA PHE A 145 -11.74 -9.22 -5.74
C PHE A 145 -11.43 -8.24 -4.61
N ILE A 146 -10.64 -8.70 -3.67
CA ILE A 146 -10.25 -7.89 -2.52
C ILE A 146 -9.08 -7.01 -2.94
N MET A 147 -9.21 -5.70 -2.70
CA MET A 147 -8.16 -4.74 -2.97
C MET A 147 -7.86 -3.85 -1.76
N SER A 148 -6.68 -3.30 -1.70
CA SER A 148 -6.29 -2.33 -0.69
C SER A 148 -6.85 -0.94 -1.03
N TYR A 149 -7.66 -0.38 -0.15
CA TYR A 149 -8.15 1.00 -0.27
C TYR A 149 -7.04 2.01 0.05
N GLY A 150 -6.36 2.49 -1.00
CA GLY A 150 -5.32 3.52 -0.90
C GLY A 150 -3.91 2.99 -0.64
N THR A 151 -3.65 1.70 -0.92
CA THR A 151 -2.32 1.07 -0.80
C THR A 151 -1.67 1.16 0.59
N PHE A 152 -2.48 1.28 1.64
CA PHE A 152 -2.04 1.15 3.03
C PHE A 152 -2.02 -0.34 3.37
N ILE A 153 -0.83 -0.90 3.56
CA ILE A 153 -0.64 -2.36 3.73
C ILE A 153 0.49 -2.66 4.72
N TRP A 154 0.40 -3.82 5.35
CA TRP A 154 1.53 -4.54 5.93
C TRP A 154 1.78 -5.81 5.15
N PHE A 155 3.02 -6.16 4.93
CA PHE A 155 3.36 -7.39 4.20
C PHE A 155 4.68 -8.00 4.64
N LYS A 156 4.80 -9.31 4.42
CA LYS A 156 6.08 -10.01 4.40
C LYS A 156 6.79 -9.69 3.10
N TYR A 157 8.08 -9.36 3.15
CA TYR A 157 8.85 -9.09 1.94
C TYR A 157 8.73 -10.24 0.92
N ASP A 158 8.90 -11.48 1.40
CA ASP A 158 8.86 -12.67 0.55
C ASP A 158 7.49 -12.87 -0.13
N ALA A 159 6.40 -12.44 0.49
CA ALA A 159 5.07 -12.56 -0.09
C ALA A 159 4.87 -11.64 -1.31
N LEU A 160 5.53 -10.47 -1.33
CA LEU A 160 5.50 -9.55 -2.48
C LEU A 160 6.76 -9.60 -3.34
N LYS A 161 7.72 -10.47 -3.01
CA LYS A 161 8.95 -10.63 -3.78
C LYS A 161 8.70 -10.82 -5.29
N PRO A 162 7.73 -11.65 -5.75
CA PRO A 162 7.46 -11.78 -7.18
C PRO A 162 7.13 -10.45 -7.87
N LEU A 163 6.41 -9.54 -7.18
CA LEU A 163 6.12 -8.21 -7.68
C LEU A 163 7.37 -7.32 -7.74
N PHE A 164 8.22 -7.38 -6.71
CA PHE A 164 9.50 -6.66 -6.71
C PHE A 164 10.45 -7.16 -7.79
N ASP A 165 10.40 -8.44 -8.14
CA ASP A 165 11.27 -9.05 -9.14
C ASP A 165 10.87 -8.71 -10.59
N LEU A 166 9.67 -8.16 -10.82
CA LEU A 166 9.25 -7.68 -12.14
C LEU A 166 9.99 -6.43 -12.61
N ASP A 167 10.63 -5.70 -11.72
CA ASP A 167 11.41 -4.49 -12.01
C ASP A 167 10.64 -3.43 -12.82
N LEU A 168 9.43 -3.13 -12.39
CA LEU A 168 8.47 -2.21 -13.06
C LEU A 168 8.89 -0.73 -13.04
N GLN A 169 10.15 -0.41 -12.73
CA GLN A 169 10.61 0.95 -12.44
C GLN A 169 10.58 1.87 -13.65
N ASP A 170 10.73 1.31 -14.84
CA ASP A 170 10.92 2.04 -16.08
C ASP A 170 9.74 1.94 -17.06
N GLU A 171 8.65 1.28 -16.67
CA GLU A 171 7.43 1.10 -17.48
C GLU A 171 6.41 2.25 -17.38
#